data_454e120fa748ca0f055cdc305ffd5ab7
#
_entry.id   454e120fa748ca0f055cdc305ffd5ab7
#
_cell.length_a   1.000
_cell.length_b   1.000
_cell.length_c   1.000
_cell.angle_alpha   90.00
_cell.angle_beta   90.00
_cell.angle_gamma   90.00
#
_symmetry.space_group_name_H-M   'P 1'
#
loop_
_entity.id
_entity.type
_entity.pdbx_description
1 polymer ?
#
loop_
_entity_poly.entity_id
_entity_poly.type
_entity_poly.pdbx_seq_one_letter_code
_entity_poly.pdbx_strand_id
1 'polypeptide(L)'
;MIQESARETPIFHEADICVLGGSCTGVFAAVRAARLGARVVIVEKQNAFGGVATSGLVNIWHSMKSTDFKRQIIAGLTMETVERLKRIDGVVEQKEKGETPGHFILNTEELKIELDGLIQEAKVKAYLHTMFVAPYVRNGELEAVIVENKSGRGAIKAKMFVDATGDGDLCDRLGLEQRTSSLYQPSTTTAKVDRWDEAIKNHHLGELFLQHKEEFNLPEGFGWGSHIPGTKSVYMYAGTRVYHANSADGEQLTFAEMEGRRQVRGVMDLLRKYADGEKMSLVSLPSYIGTRETRHINCKYQLTNEDVLYGRRFDDAI
;
A
#
# COMPACT_ATOMS: atom_id res chain seq x y z
N MET A 1 25.32 -6.26 -23.42
CA MET A 1 24.56 -4.98 -23.42
C MET A 1 23.90 -4.82 -24.78
N ILE A 2 22.66 -4.37 -24.83
CA ILE A 2 21.94 -4.06 -26.07
C ILE A 2 21.83 -2.52 -26.11
N GLN A 3 22.11 -1.95 -27.27
CA GLN A 3 21.97 -0.52 -27.50
C GLN A 3 20.61 -0.26 -28.14
N GLU A 4 19.75 0.53 -27.48
CA GLU A 4 18.50 1.00 -28.03
C GLU A 4 18.74 2.16 -28.99
N SER A 5 17.96 2.24 -30.06
CA SER A 5 17.99 3.39 -30.98
C SER A 5 17.51 4.66 -30.28
N ALA A 6 18.11 5.79 -30.63
CA ALA A 6 17.58 7.09 -30.22
C ALA A 6 16.14 7.26 -30.72
N ARG A 7 15.26 7.81 -29.87
CA ARG A 7 13.84 7.99 -30.21
C ARG A 7 13.31 9.31 -29.68
N GLU A 8 12.34 9.86 -30.39
CA GLU A 8 11.47 10.92 -29.86
C GLU A 8 10.33 10.30 -29.05
N THR A 9 10.03 10.90 -27.89
CA THR A 9 8.97 10.41 -27.01
C THR A 9 7.82 11.40 -27.00
N PRO A 10 6.60 11.01 -27.39
CA PRO A 10 5.46 11.91 -27.43
C PRO A 10 5.07 12.37 -26.02
N ILE A 11 4.59 13.60 -25.90
CA ILE A 11 4.06 14.13 -24.64
C ILE A 11 2.60 13.64 -24.50
N PHE A 12 2.34 12.82 -23.49
CA PHE A 12 0.99 12.34 -23.20
C PHE A 12 0.18 13.37 -22.41
N HIS A 13 0.84 14.14 -21.53
CA HIS A 13 0.16 15.13 -20.71
C HIS A 13 1.14 16.21 -20.19
N GLU A 14 0.55 17.40 -19.94
CA GLU A 14 1.24 18.50 -19.25
C GLU A 14 0.38 18.98 -18.08
N ALA A 15 0.99 19.10 -16.89
CA ALA A 15 0.33 19.47 -15.65
C ALA A 15 1.17 20.48 -14.84
N ASP A 16 0.61 20.96 -13.75
CA ASP A 16 1.38 21.73 -12.77
C ASP A 16 2.10 20.76 -11.82
N ILE A 17 1.40 19.66 -11.45
CA ILE A 17 1.92 18.62 -10.55
C ILE A 17 1.73 17.23 -11.15
N CYS A 18 2.78 16.42 -11.14
CA CYS A 18 2.75 15.01 -11.48
C CYS A 18 3.00 14.18 -10.21
N VAL A 19 2.05 13.31 -9.87
CA VAL A 19 2.16 12.37 -8.75
C VAL A 19 2.47 10.98 -9.32
N LEU A 20 3.58 10.40 -8.93
CA LEU A 20 3.99 9.04 -9.27
C LEU A 20 3.67 8.10 -8.12
N GLY A 21 2.82 7.11 -8.39
CA GLY A 21 2.29 6.18 -7.41
C GLY A 21 0.89 6.58 -6.92
N GLY A 22 -0.07 5.68 -7.11
CA GLY A 22 -1.46 5.84 -6.74
C GLY A 22 -1.83 5.19 -5.40
N SER A 23 -0.90 5.11 -4.46
CA SER A 23 -1.22 4.72 -3.07
C SER A 23 -2.20 5.71 -2.44
N CYS A 24 -2.74 5.41 -1.24
CA CYS A 24 -3.57 6.39 -0.52
C CYS A 24 -2.84 7.73 -0.38
N THR A 25 -1.53 7.72 -0.10
CA THR A 25 -0.70 8.94 -0.02
C THR A 25 -0.70 9.71 -1.33
N GLY A 26 -0.46 9.01 -2.46
CA GLY A 26 -0.44 9.66 -3.77
C GLY A 26 -1.81 10.22 -4.18
N VAL A 27 -2.88 9.46 -3.95
CA VAL A 27 -4.26 9.92 -4.21
C VAL A 27 -4.58 11.17 -3.38
N PHE A 28 -4.26 11.15 -2.09
CA PHE A 28 -4.56 12.30 -1.21
C PHE A 28 -3.72 13.52 -1.57
N ALA A 29 -2.46 13.34 -1.94
CA ALA A 29 -1.61 14.43 -2.44
C ALA A 29 -2.20 15.03 -3.75
N ALA A 30 -2.58 14.18 -4.70
CA ALA A 30 -3.14 14.61 -5.99
C ALA A 30 -4.48 15.33 -5.82
N VAL A 31 -5.39 14.77 -5.04
CA VAL A 31 -6.71 15.35 -4.76
C VAL A 31 -6.58 16.67 -4.01
N ARG A 32 -5.71 16.74 -3.01
CA ARG A 32 -5.49 17.98 -2.26
C ARG A 32 -4.93 19.08 -3.15
N ALA A 33 -3.91 18.78 -3.96
CA ALA A 33 -3.32 19.74 -4.89
C ALA A 33 -4.35 20.24 -5.91
N ALA A 34 -5.17 19.34 -6.47
CA ALA A 34 -6.22 19.72 -7.42
C ALA A 34 -7.32 20.60 -6.77
N ARG A 35 -7.73 20.30 -5.55
CA ARG A 35 -8.67 21.12 -4.78
C ARG A 35 -8.11 22.52 -4.44
N LEU A 36 -6.79 22.68 -4.45
CA LEU A 36 -6.12 23.98 -4.32
C LEU A 36 -5.94 24.70 -5.65
N GLY A 37 -6.45 24.16 -6.75
CA GLY A 37 -6.47 24.79 -8.08
C GLY A 37 -5.34 24.38 -9.01
N ALA A 38 -4.47 23.43 -8.64
CA ALA A 38 -3.43 22.93 -9.53
C ALA A 38 -4.04 21.96 -10.58
N ARG A 39 -3.46 21.96 -11.78
CA ARG A 39 -3.69 20.90 -12.78
C ARG A 39 -2.82 19.72 -12.39
N VAL A 40 -3.43 18.60 -12.05
CA VAL A 40 -2.73 17.44 -11.51
C VAL A 40 -2.90 16.22 -12.41
N VAL A 41 -1.81 15.48 -12.57
CA VAL A 41 -1.80 14.14 -13.16
C VAL A 41 -1.27 13.13 -12.14
N ILE A 42 -1.89 11.96 -12.07
CA ILE A 42 -1.43 10.84 -11.24
C ILE A 42 -1.17 9.61 -12.11
N VAL A 43 -0.07 8.92 -11.83
CA VAL A 43 0.38 7.72 -12.56
C VAL A 43 0.49 6.56 -11.60
N GLU A 44 -0.19 5.44 -11.92
CA GLU A 44 -0.16 4.22 -11.12
C GLU A 44 0.09 2.99 -12.00
N LYS A 45 1.02 2.14 -11.58
CA LYS A 45 1.38 0.90 -12.27
C LYS A 45 0.31 -0.20 -12.17
N GLN A 46 -0.47 -0.17 -11.10
CA GLN A 46 -1.54 -1.14 -10.84
C GLN A 46 -2.85 -0.75 -11.54
N ASN A 47 -3.83 -1.62 -11.41
CA ASN A 47 -5.18 -1.46 -11.98
C ASN A 47 -6.12 -0.63 -11.11
N ALA A 48 -5.69 -0.24 -9.89
CA ALA A 48 -6.50 0.47 -8.92
C ALA A 48 -5.64 1.35 -8.02
N PHE A 49 -6.23 2.39 -7.48
CA PHE A 49 -5.64 3.22 -6.45
C PHE A 49 -5.69 2.58 -5.06
N GLY A 50 -4.89 3.10 -4.13
CA GLY A 50 -4.85 2.74 -2.72
C GLY A 50 -3.60 1.95 -2.29
N GLY A 51 -2.84 1.42 -3.23
CA GLY A 51 -1.58 0.72 -2.96
C GLY A 51 -1.75 -0.46 -2.01
N VAL A 52 -0.99 -0.49 -0.93
CA VAL A 52 -1.01 -1.59 0.06
C VAL A 52 -2.41 -1.77 0.67
N ALA A 53 -3.17 -0.70 0.86
CA ALA A 53 -4.52 -0.76 1.44
C ALA A 53 -5.55 -1.44 0.53
N THR A 54 -5.33 -1.45 -0.78
CA THR A 54 -6.27 -2.05 -1.76
C THR A 54 -5.65 -3.23 -2.49
N SER A 55 -4.66 -2.98 -3.35
CA SER A 55 -3.99 -4.02 -4.14
C SER A 55 -3.19 -5.00 -3.27
N GLY A 56 -2.67 -4.55 -2.13
CA GLY A 56 -2.01 -5.38 -1.12
C GLY A 56 -2.97 -6.03 -0.11
N LEU A 57 -4.28 -5.70 -0.14
CA LEU A 57 -5.33 -6.18 0.76
C LEU A 57 -5.10 -5.90 2.26
N VAL A 58 -4.24 -4.96 2.63
CA VAL A 58 -4.04 -4.57 4.03
C VAL A 58 -5.15 -3.61 4.44
N ASN A 59 -6.21 -4.16 4.96
CA ASN A 59 -7.48 -3.48 5.18
C ASN A 59 -7.61 -2.76 6.53
N ILE A 60 -6.51 -2.48 7.20
CA ILE A 60 -6.54 -1.81 8.50
C ILE A 60 -5.80 -0.48 8.43
N TRP A 61 -6.51 0.59 8.79
CA TRP A 61 -5.92 1.88 9.12
C TRP A 61 -5.87 2.03 10.63
N HIS A 62 -4.67 2.16 11.17
CA HIS A 62 -4.44 2.29 12.61
C HIS A 62 -4.97 3.63 13.13
N SER A 63 -4.86 3.83 14.45
CA SER A 63 -5.44 4.99 15.13
C SER A 63 -5.09 6.31 14.46
N MET A 64 -6.12 7.13 14.24
CA MET A 64 -5.98 8.51 13.78
C MET A 64 -5.69 9.49 14.92
N LYS A 65 -5.48 8.96 16.13
CA LYS A 65 -5.27 9.73 17.35
C LYS A 65 -3.82 9.67 17.84
N SER A 66 -3.48 10.60 18.71
CA SER A 66 -2.23 10.59 19.48
C SER A 66 -2.10 9.32 20.32
N THR A 67 -0.90 9.00 20.77
CA THR A 67 -0.61 7.80 21.57
C THR A 67 -1.39 7.73 22.90
N ASP A 68 -1.80 8.89 23.44
CA ASP A 68 -2.68 8.98 24.61
C ASP A 68 -4.18 8.95 24.26
N PHE A 69 -4.51 8.79 22.97
CA PHE A 69 -5.84 8.73 22.38
C PHE A 69 -6.73 9.98 22.61
N LYS A 70 -6.18 11.07 23.10
CA LYS A 70 -6.96 12.29 23.45
C LYS A 70 -7.15 13.22 22.26
N ARG A 71 -6.22 13.25 21.32
CA ARG A 71 -6.25 14.19 20.20
C ARG A 71 -6.25 13.44 18.87
N GLN A 72 -7.09 13.90 17.94
CA GLN A 72 -7.00 13.47 16.56
C GLN A 72 -5.82 14.17 15.89
N ILE A 73 -4.89 13.38 15.33
CA ILE A 73 -3.68 13.86 14.66
C ILE A 73 -3.68 13.58 13.15
N ILE A 74 -4.50 12.64 12.69
CA ILE A 74 -4.72 12.35 11.27
C ILE A 74 -6.17 12.67 10.95
N ALA A 75 -6.39 13.54 9.96
CA ALA A 75 -7.69 14.03 9.54
C ALA A 75 -7.77 14.22 8.02
N GLY A 76 -8.45 15.25 7.54
CA GLY A 76 -8.53 15.63 6.13
C GLY A 76 -9.09 14.51 5.25
N LEU A 77 -8.43 14.23 4.14
CA LEU A 77 -8.88 13.24 3.15
C LEU A 77 -8.96 11.82 3.70
N THR A 78 -8.14 11.47 4.69
CA THR A 78 -8.25 10.18 5.36
C THR A 78 -9.61 10.01 6.02
N MET A 79 -10.05 11.01 6.80
CA MET A 79 -11.35 10.97 7.46
C MET A 79 -12.51 11.14 6.47
N GLU A 80 -12.34 11.96 5.43
CA GLU A 80 -13.33 12.04 4.34
C GLU A 80 -13.57 10.67 3.70
N THR A 81 -12.51 9.92 3.45
CA THR A 81 -12.60 8.56 2.90
C THR A 81 -13.31 7.61 3.88
N VAL A 82 -13.00 7.69 5.17
CA VAL A 82 -13.71 6.91 6.20
C VAL A 82 -15.21 7.24 6.22
N GLU A 83 -15.58 8.52 6.16
CA GLU A 83 -16.99 8.92 6.14
C GLU A 83 -17.73 8.50 4.86
N ARG A 84 -17.03 8.44 3.72
CA ARG A 84 -17.57 7.86 2.47
C ARG A 84 -17.86 6.37 2.63
N LEU A 85 -16.91 5.62 3.14
CA LEU A 85 -17.04 4.18 3.39
C LEU A 85 -18.13 3.86 4.44
N LYS A 86 -18.34 4.70 5.45
CA LYS A 86 -19.43 4.52 6.43
C LYS A 86 -20.82 4.54 5.79
N ARG A 87 -21.02 5.32 4.73
CA ARG A 87 -22.32 5.43 4.03
C ARG A 87 -22.75 4.16 3.33
N ILE A 88 -21.79 3.27 3.05
CA ILE A 88 -21.99 2.03 2.31
C ILE A 88 -21.61 0.79 3.13
N ASP A 89 -21.53 0.91 4.45
CA ASP A 89 -21.09 -0.13 5.36
C ASP A 89 -19.70 -0.74 5.00
N GLY A 90 -18.87 0.05 4.32
CA GLY A 90 -17.55 -0.34 3.84
C GLY A 90 -16.43 -0.18 4.89
N VAL A 91 -16.74 0.26 6.10
CA VAL A 91 -15.77 0.44 7.18
C VAL A 91 -16.39 0.16 8.55
N VAL A 92 -15.60 -0.43 9.42
CA VAL A 92 -15.92 -0.62 10.85
C VAL A 92 -14.83 0.05 11.68
N GLU A 93 -15.23 0.90 12.61
CA GLU A 93 -14.34 1.44 13.63
C GLU A 93 -14.27 0.46 14.78
N GLN A 94 -13.13 -0.17 14.96
CA GLN A 94 -12.90 -1.09 16.07
C GLN A 94 -12.39 -0.31 17.27
N LYS A 95 -13.11 -0.41 18.38
CA LYS A 95 -12.73 0.20 19.64
C LYS A 95 -11.73 -0.70 20.37
N GLU A 96 -10.71 -0.10 20.95
CA GLU A 96 -9.84 -0.75 21.92
C GLU A 96 -10.44 -0.73 23.32
N LYS A 97 -9.78 -1.37 24.29
CA LYS A 97 -10.24 -1.43 25.67
C LYS A 97 -10.63 -0.03 26.18
N GLY A 98 -11.86 0.13 26.64
CA GLY A 98 -12.36 1.37 27.25
C GLY A 98 -12.98 2.37 26.28
N GLU A 99 -13.62 1.94 25.20
CA GLU A 99 -14.32 2.79 24.21
C GLU A 99 -13.43 3.70 23.36
N THR A 100 -12.11 3.59 23.47
CA THR A 100 -11.18 4.38 22.67
C THR A 100 -11.23 3.89 21.22
N PRO A 101 -11.43 4.77 20.22
CA PRO A 101 -11.33 4.40 18.83
C PRO A 101 -9.91 3.89 18.53
N GLY A 102 -9.76 2.60 18.21
CA GLY A 102 -8.47 1.97 17.99
C GLY A 102 -8.02 2.11 16.55
N HIS A 103 -8.77 1.50 15.63
CA HIS A 103 -8.42 1.46 14.22
C HIS A 103 -9.67 1.27 13.35
N PHE A 104 -9.51 1.52 12.05
CA PHE A 104 -10.55 1.31 11.05
C PHE A 104 -10.25 0.05 10.25
N ILE A 105 -11.25 -0.83 10.15
CA ILE A 105 -11.23 -1.99 9.28
C ILE A 105 -12.02 -1.63 8.03
N LEU A 106 -11.41 -1.80 6.86
CA LEU A 106 -11.94 -1.35 5.60
C LEU A 106 -12.35 -2.51 4.70
N ASN A 107 -13.39 -2.32 3.90
CA ASN A 107 -13.60 -3.13 2.72
C ASN A 107 -12.70 -2.58 1.60
N THR A 108 -11.70 -3.36 1.21
CA THR A 108 -10.69 -2.94 0.24
C THR A 108 -11.25 -2.72 -1.16
N GLU A 109 -12.33 -3.39 -1.53
CA GLU A 109 -12.97 -3.22 -2.85
C GLU A 109 -13.76 -1.90 -2.90
N GLU A 110 -14.53 -1.61 -1.85
CA GLU A 110 -15.23 -0.33 -1.71
C GLU A 110 -14.23 0.84 -1.64
N LEU A 111 -13.11 0.64 -0.97
CA LEU A 111 -12.06 1.67 -0.93
C LEU A 111 -11.51 2.01 -2.32
N LYS A 112 -11.34 1.03 -3.22
CA LYS A 112 -10.93 1.31 -4.61
C LYS A 112 -11.90 2.26 -5.30
N ILE A 113 -13.22 1.98 -5.16
CA ILE A 113 -14.28 2.77 -5.78
C ILE A 113 -14.29 4.20 -5.22
N GLU A 114 -14.17 4.35 -3.91
CA GLU A 114 -14.16 5.67 -3.27
C GLU A 114 -12.91 6.50 -3.65
N LEU A 115 -11.74 5.85 -3.81
CA LEU A 115 -10.55 6.54 -4.29
C LEU A 115 -10.68 6.97 -5.76
N ASP A 116 -11.29 6.16 -6.61
CA ASP A 116 -11.63 6.54 -8.00
C ASP A 116 -12.58 7.75 -8.00
N GLY A 117 -13.58 7.74 -7.12
CA GLY A 117 -14.51 8.85 -6.94
C GLY A 117 -13.79 10.16 -6.55
N LEU A 118 -12.89 10.10 -5.58
CA LEU A 118 -12.09 11.26 -5.16
C LEU A 118 -11.27 11.86 -6.31
N ILE A 119 -10.62 11.00 -7.10
CA ILE A 119 -9.81 11.40 -8.27
C ILE A 119 -10.69 12.08 -9.33
N GLN A 120 -11.86 11.49 -9.64
CA GLN A 120 -12.77 12.02 -10.65
C GLN A 120 -13.42 13.34 -10.21
N GLU A 121 -13.90 13.43 -8.99
CA GLU A 121 -14.49 14.64 -8.41
C GLU A 121 -13.49 15.82 -8.38
N ALA A 122 -12.23 15.54 -8.05
CA ALA A 122 -11.17 16.53 -8.07
C ALA A 122 -10.65 16.84 -9.49
N LYS A 123 -11.13 16.16 -10.53
CA LYS A 123 -10.72 16.31 -11.92
C LYS A 123 -9.21 16.07 -12.14
N VAL A 124 -8.63 15.18 -11.35
CA VAL A 124 -7.25 14.75 -11.52
C VAL A 124 -7.14 13.88 -12.77
N LYS A 125 -6.20 14.14 -13.65
CA LYS A 125 -5.92 13.27 -14.79
C LYS A 125 -5.24 11.99 -14.32
N ALA A 126 -5.87 10.85 -14.51
CA ALA A 126 -5.37 9.56 -14.05
C ALA A 126 -4.82 8.70 -15.19
N TYR A 127 -3.74 7.97 -14.90
CA TYR A 127 -3.15 6.93 -15.73
C TYR A 127 -2.93 5.69 -14.86
N LEU A 128 -3.82 4.70 -14.95
CA LEU A 128 -3.64 3.36 -14.40
C LEU A 128 -2.88 2.46 -15.40
N HIS A 129 -2.39 1.31 -14.95
CA HIS A 129 -1.58 0.40 -15.78
C HIS A 129 -0.43 1.13 -16.49
N THR A 130 0.13 2.14 -15.85
CA THR A 130 1.14 3.00 -16.43
C THR A 130 2.38 3.00 -15.54
N MET A 131 3.47 2.47 -16.07
CA MET A 131 4.72 2.35 -15.33
C MET A 131 5.59 3.59 -15.54
N PHE A 132 6.11 4.16 -14.46
CA PHE A 132 7.22 5.10 -14.51
C PHE A 132 8.49 4.36 -14.94
N VAL A 133 9.21 4.91 -15.92
CA VAL A 133 10.39 4.27 -16.52
C VAL A 133 11.67 5.05 -16.21
N ALA A 134 11.66 6.36 -16.44
CA ALA A 134 12.83 7.19 -16.26
C ALA A 134 12.48 8.67 -16.03
N PRO A 135 13.29 9.42 -15.27
CA PRO A 135 13.22 10.88 -15.27
C PRO A 135 13.79 11.46 -16.56
N TYR A 136 13.26 12.58 -16.99
CA TYR A 136 13.86 13.41 -18.05
C TYR A 136 14.35 14.71 -17.43
N VAL A 137 15.67 14.81 -17.30
CA VAL A 137 16.36 15.96 -16.68
C VAL A 137 17.04 16.76 -17.78
N ARG A 138 16.84 18.09 -17.79
CA ARG A 138 17.52 19.00 -18.66
C ARG A 138 18.05 20.19 -17.85
N ASN A 139 19.30 20.54 -18.06
CA ASN A 139 19.98 21.63 -17.32
C ASN A 139 19.92 21.49 -15.78
N GLY A 140 19.92 20.26 -15.28
CA GLY A 140 19.81 19.98 -13.84
C GLY A 140 18.39 20.04 -13.26
N GLU A 141 17.37 20.29 -14.08
CA GLU A 141 15.97 20.36 -13.67
C GLU A 141 15.18 19.17 -14.21
N LEU A 142 14.34 18.58 -13.38
CA LEU A 142 13.41 17.53 -13.77
C LEU A 142 12.23 18.17 -14.52
N GLU A 143 12.19 17.99 -15.83
CA GLU A 143 11.13 18.57 -16.68
C GLU A 143 9.99 17.61 -16.96
N ALA A 144 10.27 16.31 -17.01
CA ALA A 144 9.28 15.30 -17.33
C ALA A 144 9.64 13.94 -16.72
N VAL A 145 8.67 13.07 -16.70
CA VAL A 145 8.86 11.64 -16.45
C VAL A 145 8.45 10.83 -17.67
N ILE A 146 9.25 9.84 -17.99
CA ILE A 146 8.95 8.90 -19.05
C ILE A 146 8.13 7.77 -18.45
N VAL A 147 7.02 7.46 -19.09
CA VAL A 147 6.10 6.40 -18.69
C VAL A 147 5.87 5.44 -19.85
N GLU A 148 5.43 4.24 -19.52
CA GLU A 148 5.06 3.23 -20.49
C GLU A 148 3.75 2.55 -20.10
N ASN A 149 2.84 2.42 -21.07
CA ASN A 149 1.56 1.76 -20.88
C ASN A 149 1.11 1.07 -22.17
N LYS A 150 -0.13 0.62 -22.21
CA LYS A 150 -0.67 -0.09 -23.39
C LYS A 150 -0.66 0.73 -24.69
N SER A 151 -0.61 2.06 -24.59
CA SER A 151 -0.50 2.97 -25.74
C SER A 151 0.95 3.21 -26.17
N GLY A 152 1.91 2.59 -25.48
CA GLY A 152 3.34 2.74 -25.73
C GLY A 152 4.02 3.72 -24.75
N ARG A 153 5.19 4.19 -25.17
CA ARG A 153 6.05 5.07 -24.40
C ARG A 153 5.66 6.54 -24.59
N GLY A 154 5.55 7.26 -23.50
CA GLY A 154 5.22 8.68 -23.51
C GLY A 154 5.89 9.47 -22.41
N ALA A 155 5.83 10.77 -22.47
CA ALA A 155 6.33 11.68 -21.46
C ALA A 155 5.18 12.44 -20.78
N ILE A 156 5.30 12.66 -19.48
CA ILE A 156 4.42 13.54 -18.71
C ILE A 156 5.28 14.69 -18.19
N LYS A 157 4.95 15.92 -18.62
CA LYS A 157 5.61 17.13 -18.18
C LYS A 157 4.90 17.72 -16.98
N ALA A 158 5.67 18.23 -16.01
CA ALA A 158 5.11 18.96 -14.88
C ALA A 158 6.12 19.97 -14.33
N LYS A 159 5.63 20.94 -13.54
CA LYS A 159 6.49 21.88 -12.79
C LYS A 159 7.00 21.28 -11.48
N MET A 160 6.20 20.41 -10.88
CA MET A 160 6.50 19.72 -9.62
C MET A 160 6.19 18.23 -9.74
N PHE A 161 7.00 17.42 -9.06
CA PHE A 161 6.82 15.97 -9.03
C PHE A 161 6.73 15.49 -7.59
N VAL A 162 5.80 14.58 -7.33
CA VAL A 162 5.62 13.92 -6.03
C VAL A 162 5.95 12.45 -6.22
N ASP A 163 6.97 11.96 -5.52
CA ASP A 163 7.28 10.53 -5.46
C ASP A 163 6.44 9.87 -4.37
N ALA A 164 5.36 9.22 -4.77
CA ALA A 164 4.47 8.43 -3.92
C ALA A 164 4.48 6.94 -4.32
N THR A 165 5.56 6.48 -4.96
CA THR A 165 5.72 5.10 -5.47
C THR A 165 5.78 4.05 -4.37
N GLY A 166 6.02 4.46 -3.13
CA GLY A 166 6.22 3.59 -1.97
C GLY A 166 7.69 3.16 -1.80
N ASP A 167 8.41 3.07 -2.90
CA ASP A 167 9.79 2.57 -2.96
C ASP A 167 10.81 3.67 -3.30
N GLY A 168 10.37 4.94 -3.48
CA GLY A 168 11.23 6.05 -3.88
C GLY A 168 11.79 5.89 -5.31
N ASP A 169 11.01 5.34 -6.23
CA ASP A 169 11.48 4.98 -7.57
C ASP A 169 11.94 6.19 -8.39
N LEU A 170 11.27 7.34 -8.26
CA LEU A 170 11.72 8.58 -8.92
C LEU A 170 13.03 9.07 -8.33
N CYS A 171 13.12 9.11 -7.02
CA CYS A 171 14.31 9.58 -6.30
C CYS A 171 15.52 8.69 -6.60
N ASP A 172 15.33 7.38 -6.64
CA ASP A 172 16.36 6.40 -7.01
C ASP A 172 16.87 6.63 -8.45
N ARG A 173 15.95 6.79 -9.41
CA ARG A 173 16.30 7.03 -10.81
C ARG A 173 16.95 8.39 -11.07
N LEU A 174 16.73 9.36 -10.17
CA LEU A 174 17.44 10.64 -10.17
C LEU A 174 18.82 10.55 -9.53
N GLY A 175 19.19 9.41 -8.94
CA GLY A 175 20.45 9.22 -8.23
C GLY A 175 20.55 10.03 -6.92
N LEU A 176 19.40 10.33 -6.29
CA LEU A 176 19.39 11.03 -5.02
C LEU A 176 19.92 10.14 -3.91
N GLU A 177 20.56 10.76 -2.92
CA GLU A 177 21.13 10.06 -1.79
C GLU A 177 20.05 9.33 -0.99
N GLN A 178 20.32 8.08 -0.66
CA GLN A 178 19.41 7.21 0.04
C GLN A 178 20.17 6.30 1.02
N ARG A 179 19.47 5.82 2.02
CA ARG A 179 19.93 4.80 2.94
C ARG A 179 19.05 3.56 2.82
N THR A 180 19.63 2.43 3.08
CA THR A 180 18.93 1.14 3.16
C THR A 180 19.18 0.53 4.54
N SER A 181 18.23 -0.21 5.06
CA SER A 181 18.42 -0.99 6.27
C SER A 181 19.27 -2.23 6.01
N SER A 182 20.07 -2.64 6.97
CA SER A 182 20.79 -3.92 6.92
C SER A 182 19.84 -5.12 7.04
N LEU A 183 18.67 -4.92 7.67
CA LEU A 183 17.60 -5.89 7.82
C LEU A 183 16.28 -5.23 7.43
N TYR A 184 15.71 -5.66 6.30
CA TYR A 184 14.38 -5.21 5.89
C TYR A 184 13.29 -5.86 6.74
N GLN A 185 12.24 -5.10 7.06
CA GLN A 185 11.04 -5.69 7.60
C GLN A 185 10.43 -6.67 6.58
N PRO A 186 10.02 -7.89 7.01
CA PRO A 186 9.55 -8.90 6.08
C PRO A 186 8.27 -8.45 5.38
N SER A 187 8.24 -8.60 4.07
CA SER A 187 7.04 -8.39 3.27
C SER A 187 5.96 -9.43 3.59
N THR A 188 4.71 -9.05 3.44
CA THR A 188 3.55 -9.88 3.81
C THR A 188 2.60 -10.05 2.64
N THR A 189 2.30 -11.29 2.28
CA THR A 189 1.17 -11.63 1.42
C THR A 189 -0.06 -11.86 2.28
N THR A 190 -1.07 -11.03 2.11
CA THR A 190 -2.37 -11.20 2.75
C THR A 190 -3.24 -12.18 1.95
N ALA A 191 -4.37 -12.59 2.50
CA ALA A 191 -5.35 -13.40 1.78
C ALA A 191 -6.77 -13.05 2.24
N LYS A 192 -7.74 -13.06 1.34
CA LYS A 192 -9.16 -13.13 1.70
C LYS A 192 -9.56 -14.58 1.75
N VAL A 193 -10.12 -14.99 2.87
CA VAL A 193 -10.50 -16.38 3.16
C VAL A 193 -11.96 -16.43 3.62
N ASP A 194 -12.73 -17.35 3.09
CA ASP A 194 -14.08 -17.62 3.55
C ASP A 194 -14.07 -18.66 4.69
N ARG A 195 -15.00 -18.53 5.63
CA ARG A 195 -15.20 -19.44 6.78
C ARG A 195 -14.00 -19.59 7.72
N TRP A 196 -13.23 -18.54 7.87
CA TRP A 196 -12.09 -18.50 8.78
C TRP A 196 -12.50 -18.83 10.22
N ASP A 197 -13.59 -18.22 10.72
CA ASP A 197 -14.05 -18.41 12.10
C ASP A 197 -14.50 -19.85 12.38
N GLU A 198 -15.12 -20.51 11.40
CA GLU A 198 -15.48 -21.91 11.53
C GLU A 198 -14.23 -22.77 11.72
N ALA A 199 -13.17 -22.46 10.95
CA ALA A 199 -11.92 -23.19 11.00
C ALA A 199 -11.19 -23.07 12.34
N ILE A 200 -11.24 -21.90 12.99
CA ILE A 200 -10.49 -21.64 14.23
C ILE A 200 -11.35 -21.66 15.50
N LYS A 201 -12.66 -21.91 15.40
CA LYS A 201 -13.63 -21.76 16.49
C LYS A 201 -13.23 -22.48 17.78
N ASN A 202 -12.67 -23.67 17.66
CA ASN A 202 -12.29 -24.53 18.78
C ASN A 202 -10.77 -24.61 18.99
N HIS A 203 -10.01 -23.78 18.30
CA HIS A 203 -8.56 -23.85 18.22
C HIS A 203 -7.89 -22.53 18.57
N HIS A 204 -6.73 -22.61 19.20
CA HIS A 204 -5.90 -21.43 19.44
C HIS A 204 -4.84 -21.32 18.33
N LEU A 205 -5.02 -20.37 17.42
CA LEU A 205 -4.19 -20.21 16.22
C LEU A 205 -2.69 -20.15 16.53
N GLY A 206 -2.30 -19.41 17.57
CA GLY A 206 -0.90 -19.30 17.99
C GLY A 206 -0.29 -20.63 18.42
N GLU A 207 -1.06 -21.49 19.11
CA GLU A 207 -0.60 -22.82 19.52
C GLU A 207 -0.46 -23.76 18.32
N LEU A 208 -1.42 -23.73 17.39
CA LEU A 208 -1.33 -24.53 16.16
C LEU A 208 -0.08 -24.17 15.35
N PHE A 209 0.20 -22.88 15.20
CA PHE A 209 1.41 -22.43 14.52
C PHE A 209 2.68 -22.86 15.24
N LEU A 210 2.74 -22.70 16.56
CA LEU A 210 3.91 -23.09 17.36
C LEU A 210 4.21 -24.59 17.22
N GLN A 211 3.19 -25.42 17.18
CA GLN A 211 3.33 -26.88 17.14
C GLN A 211 3.62 -27.43 15.73
N HIS A 212 3.06 -26.81 14.68
CA HIS A 212 3.03 -27.42 13.34
C HIS A 212 3.65 -26.58 12.21
N LYS A 213 4.16 -25.37 12.48
CA LYS A 213 4.71 -24.46 11.46
C LYS A 213 5.79 -25.11 10.59
N GLU A 214 6.65 -25.94 11.18
CA GLU A 214 7.79 -26.56 10.48
C GLU A 214 7.33 -27.56 9.42
N GLU A 215 6.27 -28.30 9.68
CA GLU A 215 5.69 -29.25 8.70
C GLU A 215 5.26 -28.55 7.41
N PHE A 216 4.81 -27.31 7.50
CA PHE A 216 4.35 -26.52 6.37
C PHE A 216 5.38 -25.47 5.92
N ASN A 217 6.59 -25.54 6.46
CA ASN A 217 7.68 -24.61 6.19
C ASN A 217 7.22 -23.14 6.36
N LEU A 218 6.56 -22.85 7.48
CA LEU A 218 6.07 -21.51 7.81
C LEU A 218 7.07 -20.78 8.72
N PRO A 219 7.23 -19.46 8.55
CA PRO A 219 8.08 -18.66 9.40
C PRO A 219 7.52 -18.55 10.83
N GLU A 220 8.35 -18.04 11.75
CA GLU A 220 7.90 -17.76 13.11
C GLU A 220 6.79 -16.70 13.17
N GLY A 221 5.94 -16.84 14.19
CA GLY A 221 4.84 -15.96 14.47
C GLY A 221 3.52 -16.45 13.91
N PHE A 222 2.46 -15.89 14.44
CA PHE A 222 1.09 -16.12 14.00
C PHE A 222 0.57 -14.92 13.23
N GLY A 223 -0.48 -15.13 12.46
CA GLY A 223 -1.12 -14.07 11.70
C GLY A 223 -2.10 -13.24 12.53
N TRP A 224 -2.48 -12.15 11.96
CA TRP A 224 -3.59 -11.33 12.40
C TRP A 224 -4.54 -11.12 11.22
N GLY A 225 -5.70 -10.60 11.49
CA GLY A 225 -6.66 -10.28 10.44
C GLY A 225 -7.96 -9.75 11.00
N SER A 226 -8.93 -9.57 10.13
CA SER A 226 -10.24 -9.03 10.48
C SER A 226 -11.30 -9.44 9.47
N HIS A 227 -12.54 -9.45 9.91
CA HIS A 227 -13.69 -9.56 9.00
C HIS A 227 -13.72 -8.37 8.05
N ILE A 228 -14.07 -8.63 6.81
CA ILE A 228 -14.23 -7.57 5.82
C ILE A 228 -15.62 -6.96 5.99
N PRO A 229 -15.74 -5.65 6.28
CA PRO A 229 -17.01 -4.96 6.42
C PRO A 229 -17.92 -5.19 5.20
N GLY A 230 -19.22 -5.30 5.43
CA GLY A 230 -20.20 -5.58 4.37
C GLY A 230 -20.25 -7.03 3.90
N THR A 231 -19.39 -7.93 4.43
CA THR A 231 -19.42 -9.37 4.12
C THR A 231 -19.88 -10.21 5.33
N LYS A 232 -20.37 -11.43 5.07
CA LYS A 232 -20.86 -12.31 6.14
C LYS A 232 -19.77 -13.19 6.75
N SER A 233 -18.84 -13.69 5.93
CA SER A 233 -17.93 -14.77 6.30
C SER A 233 -16.51 -14.57 5.76
N VAL A 234 -16.26 -13.49 5.02
CA VAL A 234 -14.95 -13.24 4.44
C VAL A 234 -14.05 -12.55 5.47
N TYR A 235 -12.90 -13.16 5.67
CA TYR A 235 -11.88 -12.71 6.60
C TYR A 235 -10.61 -12.35 5.83
N MET A 236 -9.98 -11.23 6.15
CA MET A 236 -8.64 -10.90 5.70
C MET A 236 -7.64 -11.48 6.69
N TYR A 237 -6.78 -12.34 6.19
CA TYR A 237 -5.68 -12.93 6.96
C TYR A 237 -4.34 -12.31 6.51
N ALA A 238 -3.51 -11.93 7.47
CA ALA A 238 -2.15 -11.45 7.28
C ALA A 238 -1.21 -12.11 8.29
N GLY A 239 -0.45 -13.09 7.85
CA GLY A 239 0.43 -13.85 8.74
C GLY A 239 1.69 -14.35 8.06
N THR A 240 1.80 -14.15 6.74
CA THR A 240 3.03 -14.49 6.04
C THR A 240 4.14 -13.50 6.33
N ARG A 241 5.38 -13.96 6.27
CA ARG A 241 6.57 -13.13 6.42
C ARG A 241 7.65 -13.64 5.49
N VAL A 242 7.96 -12.84 4.48
CA VAL A 242 9.05 -13.16 3.56
C VAL A 242 10.27 -12.35 3.97
N TYR A 243 11.22 -13.03 4.59
CA TYR A 243 12.47 -12.47 5.04
C TYR A 243 13.50 -12.41 3.92
N HIS A 244 14.53 -11.58 4.11
CA HIS A 244 15.71 -11.51 3.23
C HIS A 244 15.41 -11.16 1.77
N ALA A 245 14.34 -10.39 1.54
CA ALA A 245 13.97 -9.90 0.23
C ALA A 245 13.83 -8.38 0.22
N ASN A 246 14.63 -7.71 -0.60
CA ASN A 246 14.48 -6.30 -0.90
C ASN A 246 13.45 -6.13 -2.02
N SER A 247 12.27 -5.64 -1.71
CA SER A 247 11.19 -5.46 -2.70
C SER A 247 11.46 -4.32 -3.71
N ALA A 248 12.55 -3.57 -3.56
CA ALA A 248 13.01 -2.62 -4.57
C ALA A 248 13.89 -3.27 -5.66
N ASP A 249 14.21 -4.56 -5.51
CA ASP A 249 14.92 -5.37 -6.51
C ASP A 249 13.93 -6.33 -7.19
N GLY A 250 13.92 -6.37 -8.52
CA GLY A 250 12.91 -7.11 -9.28
C GLY A 250 12.97 -8.63 -9.11
N GLU A 251 14.16 -9.20 -8.95
CA GLU A 251 14.31 -10.66 -8.74
C GLU A 251 13.88 -11.05 -7.33
N GLN A 252 14.29 -10.25 -6.32
CA GLN A 252 13.93 -10.48 -4.93
C GLN A 252 12.44 -10.23 -4.70
N LEU A 253 11.82 -9.23 -5.35
CA LEU A 253 10.39 -9.03 -5.33
C LEU A 253 9.65 -10.22 -5.94
N THR A 254 10.13 -10.76 -7.06
CA THR A 254 9.55 -11.96 -7.69
C THR A 254 9.59 -13.15 -6.74
N PHE A 255 10.72 -13.38 -6.10
CA PHE A 255 10.86 -14.40 -5.05
C PHE A 255 9.86 -14.15 -3.92
N ALA A 256 9.78 -12.92 -3.40
CA ALA A 256 8.89 -12.59 -2.29
C ALA A 256 7.41 -12.84 -2.62
N GLU A 257 6.98 -12.52 -3.83
CA GLU A 257 5.63 -12.79 -4.33
C GLU A 257 5.29 -14.29 -4.32
N MET A 258 6.19 -15.10 -4.84
CA MET A 258 5.97 -16.56 -4.94
C MET A 258 6.02 -17.22 -3.56
N GLU A 259 6.99 -16.85 -2.74
CA GLU A 259 7.17 -17.39 -1.39
C GLU A 259 6.01 -16.98 -0.48
N GLY A 260 5.54 -15.74 -0.56
CA GLY A 260 4.39 -15.27 0.21
C GLY A 260 3.11 -16.08 -0.12
N ARG A 261 2.86 -16.37 -1.41
CA ARG A 261 1.73 -17.23 -1.83
C ARG A 261 1.89 -18.68 -1.37
N ARG A 262 3.11 -19.22 -1.37
CA ARG A 262 3.41 -20.53 -0.81
C ARG A 262 3.07 -20.58 0.69
N GLN A 263 3.45 -19.53 1.44
CA GLN A 263 3.14 -19.45 2.87
C GLN A 263 1.62 -19.37 3.13
N VAL A 264 0.86 -18.61 2.34
CA VAL A 264 -0.62 -18.61 2.42
C VAL A 264 -1.16 -20.03 2.25
N ARG A 265 -0.67 -20.79 1.26
CA ARG A 265 -1.07 -22.19 1.05
C ARG A 265 -0.72 -23.03 2.27
N GLY A 266 0.49 -22.89 2.82
CA GLY A 266 0.91 -23.60 4.02
C GLY A 266 0.00 -23.36 5.23
N VAL A 267 -0.42 -22.12 5.45
CA VAL A 267 -1.38 -21.78 6.51
C VAL A 267 -2.73 -22.46 6.30
N MET A 268 -3.25 -22.42 5.08
CA MET A 268 -4.52 -23.08 4.77
C MET A 268 -4.45 -24.61 4.97
N ASP A 269 -3.34 -25.22 4.59
CA ASP A 269 -3.16 -26.68 4.71
C ASP A 269 -2.93 -27.08 6.17
N LEU A 270 -2.25 -26.26 6.98
CA LEU A 270 -2.15 -26.43 8.43
C LEU A 270 -3.55 -26.44 9.07
N LEU A 271 -4.38 -25.45 8.76
CA LEU A 271 -5.72 -25.34 9.32
C LEU A 271 -6.66 -26.47 8.85
N ARG A 272 -6.50 -26.96 7.62
CA ARG A 272 -7.24 -28.10 7.11
C ARG A 272 -6.88 -29.40 7.83
N LYS A 273 -5.60 -29.54 8.22
CA LYS A 273 -5.11 -30.77 8.84
C LYS A 273 -5.31 -30.81 10.35
N TYR A 274 -5.16 -29.68 11.03
CA TYR A 274 -5.08 -29.59 12.49
C TYR A 274 -6.18 -28.75 13.14
N ALA A 275 -7.09 -28.18 12.33
CA ALA A 275 -8.26 -27.43 12.78
C ALA A 275 -9.48 -27.80 11.95
N ASP A 276 -10.58 -27.05 12.09
CA ASP A 276 -11.84 -27.33 11.37
C ASP A 276 -11.85 -26.66 9.97
N GLY A 277 -10.70 -26.58 9.30
CA GLY A 277 -10.49 -25.82 8.07
C GLY A 277 -10.88 -26.50 6.76
N GLU A 278 -11.51 -27.69 6.79
CA GLU A 278 -11.86 -28.45 5.58
C GLU A 278 -12.73 -27.67 4.60
N LYS A 279 -13.68 -26.89 5.12
CA LYS A 279 -14.62 -26.08 4.33
C LYS A 279 -14.10 -24.69 4.00
N MET A 280 -12.92 -24.33 4.50
CA MET A 280 -12.32 -23.01 4.29
C MET A 280 -11.90 -22.85 2.83
N SER A 281 -12.20 -21.69 2.24
CA SER A 281 -11.87 -21.38 0.85
C SER A 281 -11.02 -20.13 0.73
N LEU A 282 -10.01 -20.18 -0.15
CA LEU A 282 -9.26 -19.01 -0.56
C LEU A 282 -10.11 -18.22 -1.54
N VAL A 283 -10.49 -17.00 -1.18
CA VAL A 283 -11.33 -16.10 -1.99
C VAL A 283 -10.47 -15.27 -2.94
N SER A 284 -9.42 -14.63 -2.42
CA SER A 284 -8.48 -13.88 -3.27
C SER A 284 -7.12 -13.71 -2.61
N LEU A 285 -6.12 -13.49 -3.45
CA LEU A 285 -4.78 -13.04 -3.10
C LEU A 285 -4.60 -11.59 -3.53
N PRO A 286 -3.65 -10.87 -2.95
CA PRO A 286 -3.33 -9.51 -3.36
C PRO A 286 -2.74 -9.50 -4.77
N SER A 287 -2.86 -8.39 -5.49
CA SER A 287 -2.23 -8.23 -6.80
C SER A 287 -0.72 -8.00 -6.71
N TYR A 288 -0.21 -7.60 -5.55
CA TYR A 288 1.21 -7.64 -5.20
C TYR A 288 1.39 -7.74 -3.68
N ILE A 289 2.56 -8.22 -3.26
CA ILE A 289 2.90 -8.40 -1.86
C ILE A 289 2.93 -7.06 -1.11
N GLY A 290 2.47 -7.05 0.12
CA GLY A 290 2.56 -5.89 1.01
C GLY A 290 4.00 -5.64 1.43
N THR A 291 4.68 -4.76 0.71
CA THR A 291 6.03 -4.29 1.06
C THR A 291 5.97 -3.39 2.28
N ARG A 292 6.87 -3.60 3.23
CA ARG A 292 6.93 -2.82 4.46
C ARG A 292 8.04 -1.78 4.46
N GLU A 293 9.16 -2.10 3.85
CA GLU A 293 10.35 -1.27 3.85
C GLU A 293 11.19 -1.54 2.62
N THR A 294 11.72 -0.48 2.00
CA THR A 294 12.69 -0.54 0.91
C THR A 294 13.75 0.55 1.09
N ARG A 295 13.69 1.62 0.31
CA ARG A 295 14.63 2.74 0.34
C ARG A 295 14.14 3.85 1.25
N HIS A 296 15.06 4.51 1.92
CA HIS A 296 14.81 5.73 2.69
C HIS A 296 15.57 6.89 2.03
N ILE A 297 14.84 7.78 1.41
CA ILE A 297 15.43 8.94 0.73
C ILE A 297 15.90 9.97 1.75
N ASN A 298 17.08 10.52 1.57
CA ASN A 298 17.57 11.62 2.37
C ASN A 298 16.86 12.91 1.97
N CYS A 299 15.93 13.34 2.84
CA CYS A 299 15.12 14.54 2.63
C CYS A 299 15.81 15.78 3.21
N LYS A 300 15.38 16.99 2.80
CA LYS A 300 15.84 18.26 3.39
C LYS A 300 15.61 18.32 4.90
N TYR A 301 14.53 17.73 5.37
CA TYR A 301 14.25 17.50 6.77
C TYR A 301 13.95 16.02 6.99
N GLN A 302 14.62 15.44 7.96
CA GLN A 302 14.41 14.05 8.37
C GLN A 302 13.76 14.07 9.76
N LEU A 303 12.56 13.49 9.88
CA LEU A 303 11.88 13.38 11.17
C LEU A 303 12.79 12.66 12.19
N THR A 304 12.90 13.23 13.37
CA THR A 304 13.65 12.65 14.48
C THR A 304 12.74 11.86 15.41
N ASN A 305 13.33 11.06 16.29
CA ASN A 305 12.58 10.36 17.32
C ASN A 305 11.84 11.34 18.24
N GLU A 306 12.45 12.48 18.56
CA GLU A 306 11.86 13.55 19.37
C GLU A 306 10.67 14.18 18.69
N ASP A 307 10.73 14.43 17.37
CA ASP A 307 9.60 14.96 16.63
C ASP A 307 8.37 14.06 16.76
N VAL A 308 8.59 12.73 16.66
CA VAL A 308 7.52 11.74 16.77
C VAL A 308 7.02 11.60 18.19
N LEU A 309 7.94 11.48 19.17
CA LEU A 309 7.58 11.29 20.58
C LEU A 309 6.82 12.47 21.16
N TYR A 310 7.20 13.69 20.81
CA TYR A 310 6.60 14.91 21.36
C TYR A 310 5.54 15.54 20.44
N GLY A 311 5.27 14.91 19.28
CA GLY A 311 4.25 15.37 18.33
C GLY A 311 4.54 16.79 17.82
N ARG A 312 5.78 17.03 17.38
CA ARG A 312 6.19 18.32 16.83
C ARG A 312 5.28 18.70 15.67
N ARG A 313 4.88 19.96 15.65
CA ARG A 313 4.13 20.54 14.53
C ARG A 313 5.05 21.35 13.64
N PHE A 314 4.78 21.30 12.35
CA PHE A 314 5.49 22.03 11.32
C PHE A 314 4.53 22.98 10.61
N ASP A 315 4.98 24.17 10.24
CA ASP A 315 4.12 25.18 9.60
C ASP A 315 3.66 24.76 8.20
N ASP A 316 4.42 23.87 7.56
CA ASP A 316 4.15 23.31 6.23
C ASP A 316 3.49 21.91 6.29
N ALA A 317 2.98 21.49 7.44
CA ALA A 317 2.26 20.21 7.57
C ALA A 317 0.94 20.23 6.80
N ILE A 318 0.68 19.12 6.09
CA ILE A 318 -0.51 18.92 5.25
C ILE A 318 -1.68 18.40 6.10
#